data_1da976e8a1171c5239126fe66d5356ce
#
_entry.id   1da976e8a1171c5239126fe66d5356ce
#
_cell.length_a   1.000
_cell.length_b   1.000
_cell.length_c   1.000
_cell.angle_alpha   90.00
_cell.angle_beta   90.00
_cell.angle_gamma   90.00
#
_symmetry.space_group_name_H-M   'P 1'
#
loop_
_entity.id
_entity.type
_entity.pdbx_description
1 polymer ?
#
loop_
_entity_poly.entity_id
_entity_poly.type
_entity_poly.pdbx_seq_one_letter_code
_entity_poly.pdbx_strand_id
1 'polypeptide(L)'
;MGKAKFVLLLSFLVLLSCSSSYYWKMRIEIPGEPILKLDDFKEIVITDFLITKETKDFDLNKEIVDYFTSELRNEFEGKISSKKIPLEKEDVFKDEEFWKAQGEDLKEALLVSGSAQYTEEVRKAILERRKDRVDDPFQSKRGLAERRFYTFLLDLYLIDPKTGKTLYKRNFKESQGYKNPKQTAHFAFFDLIQRVKAKFFQNILAGAKIQERYLISK
;
A
#
# COMPACT_ATOMS: atom_id res chain seq x y z
N MET A 1 39.13 -36.48 45.23
CA MET A 1 37.93 -35.61 45.14
C MET A 1 38.06 -34.33 44.28
N GLY A 2 39.20 -34.07 43.65
CA GLY A 2 39.43 -32.82 42.88
C GLY A 2 38.95 -32.84 41.42
N LYS A 3 39.09 -33.94 40.72
CA LYS A 3 38.83 -34.00 39.26
C LYS A 3 37.36 -33.85 38.86
N ALA A 4 36.44 -34.43 39.67
CA ALA A 4 34.99 -34.31 39.38
C ALA A 4 34.45 -32.89 39.56
N LYS A 5 34.97 -32.15 40.57
CA LYS A 5 34.58 -30.74 40.81
C LYS A 5 35.07 -29.80 39.69
N PHE A 6 36.24 -30.10 39.13
CA PHE A 6 36.80 -29.32 38.01
C PHE A 6 36.02 -29.49 36.71
N VAL A 7 35.58 -30.71 36.40
CA VAL A 7 34.75 -30.99 35.23
C VAL A 7 33.38 -30.32 35.34
N LEU A 8 32.79 -30.30 36.53
CA LEU A 8 31.51 -29.65 36.78
C LEU A 8 31.60 -28.13 36.66
N LEU A 9 32.72 -27.53 37.09
CA LEU A 9 32.97 -26.09 36.93
C LEU A 9 33.17 -25.69 35.45
N LEU A 10 33.89 -26.52 34.70
CA LEU A 10 34.09 -26.30 33.25
C LEU A 10 32.82 -26.41 32.46
N SER A 11 31.92 -27.36 32.80
CA SER A 11 30.62 -27.52 32.19
C SER A 11 29.70 -26.30 32.44
N PHE A 12 29.78 -25.70 33.63
CA PHE A 12 28.98 -24.52 33.97
C PHE A 12 29.44 -23.26 33.21
N LEU A 13 30.75 -23.14 32.93
CA LEU A 13 31.30 -22.03 32.14
C LEU A 13 30.87 -22.09 30.67
N VAL A 14 30.67 -23.27 30.09
CA VAL A 14 30.19 -23.42 28.69
C VAL A 14 28.72 -23.04 28.55
N LEU A 15 27.90 -23.25 29.59
CA LEU A 15 26.49 -22.89 29.57
C LEU A 15 26.25 -21.38 29.69
N LEU A 16 27.20 -20.59 30.15
CA LEU A 16 27.13 -19.12 30.24
C LEU A 16 27.50 -18.41 28.93
N SER A 17 27.99 -19.15 27.92
CA SER A 17 28.43 -18.60 26.62
C SER A 17 27.28 -18.40 25.59
N CYS A 18 26.01 -18.47 25.98
CA CYS A 18 24.94 -17.99 25.14
C CYS A 18 24.94 -16.47 25.13
N SER A 19 25.82 -15.88 24.33
CA SER A 19 25.74 -14.44 24.02
C SER A 19 24.53 -14.20 23.16
N SER A 20 23.48 -13.66 23.76
CA SER A 20 22.38 -13.10 22.99
C SER A 20 22.93 -11.92 22.18
N SER A 21 23.08 -12.10 20.88
CA SER A 21 23.42 -10.99 20.00
C SER A 21 22.28 -9.99 20.02
N TYR A 22 22.49 -8.86 20.70
CA TYR A 22 21.55 -7.76 20.67
C TYR A 22 21.68 -7.06 19.32
N TYR A 23 20.58 -6.98 18.58
CA TYR A 23 20.52 -6.15 17.39
C TYR A 23 19.62 -4.94 17.68
N TRP A 24 20.10 -3.78 17.28
CA TRP A 24 19.34 -2.54 17.37
C TRP A 24 18.75 -2.25 16.01
N LYS A 25 17.41 -2.11 15.96
CA LYS A 25 16.71 -1.67 14.77
C LYS A 25 16.73 -0.14 14.74
N MET A 26 17.47 0.42 13.78
CA MET A 26 17.49 1.85 13.56
C MET A 26 16.67 2.20 12.32
N ARG A 27 15.84 3.20 12.45
CA ARG A 27 15.18 3.87 11.32
C ARG A 27 16.01 5.10 10.98
N ILE A 28 16.55 5.14 9.78
CA ILE A 28 17.32 6.27 9.28
C ILE A 28 16.47 6.91 8.18
N GLU A 29 16.09 8.16 8.39
CA GLU A 29 15.48 8.99 7.35
C GLU A 29 16.62 9.56 6.50
N ILE A 30 16.69 9.10 5.26
CA ILE A 30 17.66 9.64 4.29
C ILE A 30 16.91 10.69 3.49
N PRO A 31 17.32 11.98 3.55
CA PRO A 31 16.75 12.98 2.67
C PRO A 31 16.89 12.52 1.23
N GLY A 32 15.78 12.49 0.51
CA GLY A 32 15.74 12.19 -0.91
C GLY A 32 15.18 13.39 -1.65
N GLU A 33 15.54 13.56 -2.89
CA GLU A 33 14.85 14.54 -3.74
C GLU A 33 13.45 13.97 -4.07
N PRO A 34 12.38 14.79 -4.00
CA PRO A 34 11.06 14.37 -4.46
C PRO A 34 11.15 13.99 -5.94
N ILE A 35 10.47 12.92 -6.32
CA ILE A 35 10.45 12.45 -7.72
C ILE A 35 9.79 13.50 -8.62
N LEU A 36 8.83 14.23 -8.07
CA LEU A 36 8.12 15.29 -8.75
C LEU A 36 8.02 16.50 -7.81
N LYS A 37 8.40 17.67 -8.31
CA LYS A 37 8.23 18.93 -7.59
C LYS A 37 6.79 19.40 -7.81
N LEU A 38 5.92 19.16 -6.85
CA LEU A 38 4.53 19.59 -6.94
C LEU A 38 4.38 21.11 -6.95
N ASP A 39 5.34 21.82 -6.39
CA ASP A 39 5.38 23.31 -6.38
C ASP A 39 5.46 23.91 -7.79
N ASP A 40 5.86 23.14 -8.80
CA ASP A 40 5.87 23.57 -10.20
C ASP A 40 4.45 23.66 -10.80
N PHE A 41 3.43 23.14 -10.09
CA PHE A 41 2.04 23.11 -10.53
C PHE A 41 1.17 23.98 -9.60
N LYS A 42 0.25 24.73 -10.19
CA LYS A 42 -0.73 25.53 -9.45
C LYS A 42 -2.02 24.78 -9.16
N GLU A 43 -2.30 23.77 -9.94
CA GLU A 43 -3.52 22.96 -9.84
C GLU A 43 -3.21 21.49 -10.04
N ILE A 44 -3.86 20.63 -9.26
CA ILE A 44 -3.92 19.18 -9.51
C ILE A 44 -5.36 18.86 -9.90
N VAL A 45 -5.52 18.22 -11.06
CA VAL A 45 -6.82 17.81 -11.59
C VAL A 45 -6.91 16.30 -11.55
N ILE A 46 -7.84 15.80 -10.76
CA ILE A 46 -8.10 14.36 -10.68
C ILE A 46 -9.12 14.00 -11.74
N THR A 47 -8.76 13.09 -12.63
CA THR A 47 -9.65 12.62 -13.69
C THR A 47 -10.32 11.30 -13.29
N ASP A 48 -11.23 10.82 -14.13
CA ASP A 48 -11.77 9.48 -13.97
C ASP A 48 -10.67 8.42 -14.05
N PHE A 49 -10.91 7.28 -13.41
CA PHE A 49 -10.07 6.09 -13.49
C PHE A 49 -10.75 5.04 -14.35
N LEU A 50 -9.98 4.39 -15.21
CA LEU A 50 -10.44 3.25 -15.98
C LEU A 50 -10.69 2.07 -15.05
N ILE A 51 -11.94 1.68 -14.89
CA ILE A 51 -12.30 0.52 -14.06
C ILE A 51 -12.29 -0.73 -14.92
N THR A 52 -11.30 -1.60 -14.73
CA THR A 52 -11.14 -2.83 -15.51
C THR A 52 -12.06 -3.96 -15.03
N LYS A 53 -12.58 -3.84 -13.80
CA LYS A 53 -13.57 -4.75 -13.24
C LYS A 53 -14.47 -4.00 -12.29
N GLU A 54 -15.76 -3.92 -12.64
CA GLU A 54 -16.76 -3.26 -11.80
C GLU A 54 -16.98 -3.99 -10.48
N THR A 55 -17.29 -3.22 -9.45
CA THR A 55 -17.73 -3.70 -8.14
C THR A 55 -19.26 -3.62 -8.07
N LYS A 56 -19.87 -4.57 -7.34
CA LYS A 56 -21.33 -4.59 -7.16
C LYS A 56 -21.80 -3.69 -6.02
N ASP A 57 -20.94 -3.41 -5.07
CA ASP A 57 -21.30 -2.81 -3.79
C ASP A 57 -21.17 -1.27 -3.78
N PHE A 58 -20.34 -0.71 -4.65
CA PHE A 58 -20.08 0.72 -4.73
C PHE A 58 -19.45 1.12 -6.07
N ASP A 59 -19.49 2.41 -6.41
CA ASP A 59 -18.82 2.97 -7.58
C ASP A 59 -17.33 3.20 -7.28
N LEU A 60 -16.49 2.29 -7.77
CA LEU A 60 -15.05 2.30 -7.52
C LEU A 60 -14.38 3.57 -8.07
N ASN A 61 -14.77 4.04 -9.27
CA ASN A 61 -14.21 5.26 -9.85
C ASN A 61 -14.49 6.46 -8.95
N LYS A 62 -15.75 6.64 -8.57
CA LYS A 62 -16.18 7.73 -7.70
C LYS A 62 -15.43 7.72 -6.37
N GLU A 63 -15.31 6.57 -5.71
CA GLU A 63 -14.62 6.44 -4.43
C GLU A 63 -13.13 6.78 -4.54
N ILE A 64 -12.46 6.37 -5.64
CA ILE A 64 -11.06 6.72 -5.88
C ILE A 64 -10.90 8.23 -6.08
N VAL A 65 -11.73 8.84 -6.94
CA VAL A 65 -11.67 10.28 -7.24
C VAL A 65 -11.94 11.11 -5.98
N ASP A 66 -12.98 10.77 -5.22
CA ASP A 66 -13.35 11.48 -3.98
C ASP A 66 -12.24 11.34 -2.92
N TYR A 67 -11.67 10.14 -2.79
CA TYR A 67 -10.59 9.87 -1.85
C TYR A 67 -9.32 10.69 -2.17
N PHE A 68 -8.82 10.60 -3.41
CA PHE A 68 -7.63 11.36 -3.81
C PHE A 68 -7.86 12.87 -3.75
N THR A 69 -9.07 13.34 -4.11
CA THR A 69 -9.43 14.75 -4.00
C THR A 69 -9.35 15.23 -2.55
N SER A 70 -9.89 14.46 -1.61
CA SER A 70 -9.87 14.80 -0.20
C SER A 70 -8.45 14.80 0.37
N GLU A 71 -7.67 13.76 0.06
CA GLU A 71 -6.35 13.59 0.62
C GLU A 71 -5.32 14.59 0.06
N LEU A 72 -5.38 14.88 -1.24
CA LEU A 72 -4.49 15.87 -1.86
C LEU A 72 -4.78 17.28 -1.38
N ARG A 73 -6.03 17.63 -1.02
CA ARG A 73 -6.33 18.93 -0.41
C ARG A 73 -5.62 19.17 0.91
N ASN A 74 -5.28 18.12 1.63
CA ASN A 74 -4.57 18.23 2.90
C ASN A 74 -3.05 18.40 2.73
N GLU A 75 -2.52 17.98 1.58
CA GLU A 75 -1.07 17.87 1.35
C GLU A 75 -0.55 18.89 0.31
N PHE A 76 -1.43 19.45 -0.52
CA PHE A 76 -1.08 20.38 -1.59
C PHE A 76 -1.69 21.75 -1.36
N GLU A 77 -0.85 22.79 -1.37
CA GLU A 77 -1.29 24.18 -1.12
C GLU A 77 -2.03 24.82 -2.30
N GLY A 78 -1.91 24.22 -3.50
CA GLY A 78 -2.58 24.70 -4.72
C GLY A 78 -4.03 24.25 -4.83
N LYS A 79 -4.62 24.54 -5.97
CA LYS A 79 -6.02 24.18 -6.26
C LYS A 79 -6.14 22.68 -6.59
N ILE A 80 -7.12 22.01 -5.99
CA ILE A 80 -7.50 20.64 -6.33
C ILE A 80 -8.89 20.66 -6.96
N SER A 81 -9.01 20.10 -8.14
CA SER A 81 -10.29 19.94 -8.84
C SER A 81 -10.43 18.53 -9.41
N SER A 82 -11.62 18.20 -9.85
CA SER A 82 -11.88 16.95 -10.58
C SER A 82 -12.47 17.27 -11.95
N LYS A 83 -12.06 16.51 -12.97
CA LYS A 83 -12.58 16.62 -14.35
C LYS A 83 -12.98 15.24 -14.83
N LYS A 84 -14.23 15.11 -15.28
CA LYS A 84 -14.72 13.86 -15.88
C LYS A 84 -14.09 13.69 -17.26
N ILE A 85 -13.36 12.62 -17.45
CA ILE A 85 -12.76 12.21 -18.71
C ILE A 85 -13.10 10.74 -18.92
N PRO A 86 -13.99 10.39 -19.84
CA PRO A 86 -14.35 9.00 -20.08
C PRO A 86 -13.15 8.23 -20.63
N LEU A 87 -12.77 7.15 -19.96
CA LEU A 87 -11.66 6.29 -20.33
C LEU A 87 -12.21 4.92 -20.73
N GLU A 88 -11.95 4.48 -21.97
CA GLU A 88 -12.48 3.22 -22.47
C GLU A 88 -11.43 2.09 -22.50
N LYS A 89 -10.16 2.43 -22.69
CA LYS A 89 -9.08 1.46 -22.89
C LYS A 89 -7.79 1.90 -22.22
N GLU A 90 -6.94 0.95 -21.83
CA GLU A 90 -5.65 1.25 -21.22
C GLU A 90 -4.65 1.95 -22.13
N ASP A 91 -4.80 1.80 -23.45
CA ASP A 91 -3.89 2.43 -24.43
C ASP A 91 -3.96 3.97 -24.40
N VAL A 92 -5.05 4.54 -23.88
CA VAL A 92 -5.21 5.99 -23.70
C VAL A 92 -4.11 6.60 -22.85
N PHE A 93 -3.50 5.85 -21.92
CA PHE A 93 -2.41 6.33 -21.09
C PHE A 93 -1.09 6.50 -21.82
N LYS A 94 -1.00 6.03 -23.08
CA LYS A 94 0.16 6.21 -23.96
C LYS A 94 -0.09 7.25 -25.04
N ASP A 95 -1.32 7.74 -25.16
CA ASP A 95 -1.75 8.71 -26.17
C ASP A 95 -1.51 10.13 -25.68
N GLU A 96 -0.34 10.69 -26.04
CA GLU A 96 0.04 12.06 -25.65
C GLU A 96 -0.91 13.11 -26.25
N GLU A 97 -1.45 12.88 -27.46
CA GLU A 97 -2.35 13.83 -28.14
C GLU A 97 -3.68 13.89 -27.44
N PHE A 98 -4.22 12.73 -26.99
CA PHE A 98 -5.44 12.67 -26.20
C PHE A 98 -5.28 13.51 -24.91
N TRP A 99 -4.24 13.29 -24.13
CA TRP A 99 -4.05 14.00 -22.88
C TRP A 99 -3.77 15.49 -23.06
N LYS A 100 -3.08 15.85 -24.12
CA LYS A 100 -2.86 17.25 -24.49
C LYS A 100 -4.17 17.94 -24.84
N ALA A 101 -5.05 17.29 -25.60
CA ALA A 101 -6.39 17.81 -25.90
C ALA A 101 -7.25 17.96 -24.65
N GLN A 102 -7.19 17.02 -23.71
CA GLN A 102 -7.89 17.11 -22.43
C GLN A 102 -7.36 18.22 -21.53
N GLY A 103 -6.12 18.62 -21.71
CA GLY A 103 -5.44 19.64 -20.93
C GLY A 103 -5.39 21.03 -21.57
N GLU A 104 -6.06 21.27 -22.70
CA GLU A 104 -5.98 22.55 -23.45
C GLU A 104 -6.31 23.77 -22.59
N ASP A 105 -7.31 23.64 -21.71
CA ASP A 105 -7.75 24.68 -20.79
C ASP A 105 -6.93 24.76 -19.49
N LEU A 106 -6.02 23.81 -19.27
CA LEU A 106 -5.30 23.62 -18.01
C LEU A 106 -3.85 24.14 -18.13
N LYS A 107 -3.64 25.36 -17.63
CA LYS A 107 -2.29 25.94 -17.56
C LYS A 107 -1.66 25.64 -16.19
N GLU A 108 -0.43 25.11 -16.19
CA GLU A 108 0.32 24.82 -14.96
C GLU A 108 -0.41 23.83 -14.02
N ALA A 109 -1.12 22.87 -14.61
CA ALA A 109 -1.82 21.81 -13.90
C ALA A 109 -1.07 20.48 -14.01
N LEU A 110 -1.36 19.58 -13.08
CA LEU A 110 -0.96 18.20 -13.10
C LEU A 110 -2.22 17.32 -13.16
N LEU A 111 -2.33 16.46 -14.15
CA LEU A 111 -3.42 15.47 -14.22
C LEU A 111 -3.06 14.22 -13.43
N VAL A 112 -4.00 13.76 -12.61
CA VAL A 112 -3.93 12.48 -11.89
C VAL A 112 -4.98 11.57 -12.45
N SER A 113 -4.58 10.47 -13.05
CA SER A 113 -5.45 9.48 -13.68
C SER A 113 -4.92 8.07 -13.46
N GLY A 114 -5.64 7.07 -13.93
CA GLY A 114 -5.17 5.70 -13.80
C GLY A 114 -6.15 4.64 -14.23
N SER A 115 -5.74 3.38 -14.03
CA SER A 115 -6.64 2.23 -14.12
C SER A 115 -6.72 1.51 -12.80
N ALA A 116 -7.92 0.98 -12.46
CA ALA A 116 -8.14 0.34 -11.18
C ALA A 116 -8.96 -0.93 -11.32
N GLN A 117 -8.64 -1.89 -10.45
CA GLN A 117 -9.37 -3.13 -10.29
C GLN A 117 -9.52 -3.45 -8.81
N TYR A 118 -10.72 -3.81 -8.41
CA TYR A 118 -11.01 -4.29 -7.07
C TYR A 118 -11.66 -5.66 -7.12
N THR A 119 -11.14 -6.61 -6.35
CA THR A 119 -11.64 -7.99 -6.36
C THR A 119 -11.86 -8.51 -4.95
N GLU A 120 -12.96 -9.24 -4.79
CA GLU A 120 -13.28 -10.01 -3.59
C GLU A 120 -13.18 -11.50 -3.91
N GLU A 121 -12.53 -12.25 -3.02
CA GLU A 121 -12.45 -13.70 -3.06
C GLU A 121 -12.80 -14.30 -1.71
N VAL A 122 -13.68 -15.30 -1.72
CA VAL A 122 -13.98 -16.09 -0.52
C VAL A 122 -13.14 -17.36 -0.53
N ARG A 123 -12.29 -17.53 0.47
CA ARG A 123 -11.43 -18.71 0.61
C ARG A 123 -11.75 -19.47 1.90
N LYS A 124 -11.81 -20.78 1.82
CA LYS A 124 -11.88 -21.64 2.99
C LYS A 124 -10.49 -21.79 3.60
N ALA A 125 -10.33 -21.37 4.85
CA ALA A 125 -9.09 -21.48 5.59
C ALA A 125 -9.26 -22.38 6.80
N ILE A 126 -8.22 -23.15 7.10
CA ILE A 126 -8.20 -23.97 8.32
C ILE A 126 -8.05 -23.03 9.51
N LEU A 127 -8.96 -23.14 10.48
CA LEU A 127 -8.82 -22.46 11.76
C LEU A 127 -7.75 -23.17 12.58
N GLU A 128 -6.58 -22.54 12.75
CA GLU A 128 -5.67 -22.92 13.83
C GLU A 128 -6.29 -22.49 15.16
N ARG A 129 -6.71 -23.46 15.95
CA ARG A 129 -7.09 -23.19 17.34
C ARG A 129 -5.84 -22.79 18.12
N ARG A 130 -5.87 -21.63 18.76
CA ARG A 130 -4.89 -21.31 19.82
C ARG A 130 -4.94 -22.42 20.88
N LYS A 131 -3.77 -22.96 21.22
CA LYS A 131 -3.57 -24.03 22.21
C LYS A 131 -3.80 -23.58 23.68
N ASP A 132 -4.76 -22.72 23.95
CA ASP A 132 -4.92 -22.13 25.28
C ASP A 132 -5.83 -22.92 26.23
N ARG A 133 -6.30 -24.12 25.83
CA ARG A 133 -6.97 -25.05 26.73
C ARG A 133 -6.60 -26.47 26.39
N VAL A 134 -6.17 -27.18 27.41
CA VAL A 134 -5.99 -28.64 27.42
C VAL A 134 -7.40 -29.28 27.38
N ASP A 135 -7.97 -29.32 26.18
CA ASP A 135 -9.20 -30.04 25.92
C ASP A 135 -8.84 -31.24 25.04
N ASP A 136 -9.32 -32.39 25.45
CA ASP A 136 -9.34 -33.71 24.83
C ASP A 136 -8.59 -33.85 23.49
N PRO A 137 -7.46 -34.55 23.44
CA PRO A 137 -6.65 -34.73 22.22
C PRO A 137 -7.42 -35.38 21.06
N PHE A 138 -8.59 -36.00 21.32
CA PHE A 138 -9.42 -36.64 20.30
C PHE A 138 -10.50 -35.72 19.70
N GLN A 139 -10.70 -34.50 20.20
CA GLN A 139 -11.64 -33.52 19.65
C GLN A 139 -10.97 -32.45 18.81
N SER A 140 -10.05 -32.80 17.92
CA SER A 140 -9.56 -31.86 16.91
C SER A 140 -10.61 -31.62 15.83
N LYS A 141 -11.66 -30.87 16.15
CA LYS A 141 -12.55 -30.30 15.13
C LYS A 141 -11.73 -29.25 14.37
N ARG A 142 -11.03 -29.64 13.33
CA ARG A 142 -10.46 -28.73 12.32
C ARG A 142 -11.65 -28.08 11.62
N GLY A 143 -12.10 -26.94 12.13
CA GLY A 143 -13.12 -26.16 11.48
C GLY A 143 -12.54 -25.45 10.25
N LEU A 144 -13.24 -25.54 9.13
CA LEU A 144 -13.00 -24.65 7.99
C LEU A 144 -13.76 -23.36 8.27
N ALA A 145 -13.05 -22.23 8.28
CA ALA A 145 -13.69 -20.91 8.30
C ALA A 145 -13.56 -20.26 6.94
N GLU A 146 -14.62 -19.62 6.52
CA GLU A 146 -14.58 -18.77 5.35
C GLU A 146 -13.90 -17.45 5.72
N ARG A 147 -12.96 -17.04 4.88
CA ARG A 147 -12.29 -15.73 4.97
C ARG A 147 -12.49 -14.99 3.67
N ARG A 148 -12.79 -13.71 3.78
CA ARG A 148 -12.87 -12.82 2.62
C ARG A 148 -11.53 -12.16 2.40
N PHE A 149 -11.03 -12.24 1.18
CA PHE A 149 -9.81 -11.59 0.72
C PHE A 149 -10.18 -10.52 -0.30
N TYR A 150 -9.66 -9.35 -0.08
CA TYR A 150 -9.84 -8.24 -0.98
C TYR A 150 -8.50 -7.85 -1.56
N THR A 151 -8.50 -7.56 -2.86
CA THR A 151 -7.31 -7.11 -3.58
C THR A 151 -7.65 -5.86 -4.37
N PHE A 152 -6.85 -4.82 -4.19
CA PHE A 152 -6.93 -3.57 -4.93
C PHE A 152 -5.67 -3.40 -5.76
N LEU A 153 -5.85 -3.25 -7.07
CA LEU A 153 -4.82 -2.94 -8.04
C LEU A 153 -5.07 -1.53 -8.54
N LEU A 154 -4.05 -0.70 -8.56
CA LEU A 154 -4.12 0.66 -9.07
C LEU A 154 -2.87 0.99 -9.86
N ASP A 155 -3.03 1.30 -11.13
CA ASP A 155 -2.02 1.93 -11.97
C ASP A 155 -2.26 3.43 -11.98
N LEU A 156 -1.38 4.17 -11.32
CA LEU A 156 -1.50 5.62 -11.19
C LEU A 156 -0.55 6.31 -12.17
N TYR A 157 -1.08 7.32 -12.86
CA TYR A 157 -0.36 8.14 -13.80
C TYR A 157 -0.46 9.61 -13.40
N LEU A 158 0.67 10.30 -13.39
CA LEU A 158 0.74 11.75 -13.29
C LEU A 158 1.15 12.27 -14.66
N ILE A 159 0.31 13.10 -15.26
CA ILE A 159 0.43 13.49 -16.67
C ILE A 159 0.53 15.01 -16.74
N ASP A 160 1.48 15.51 -17.52
CA ASP A 160 1.57 16.92 -17.86
C ASP A 160 0.57 17.25 -18.98
N PRO A 161 -0.47 18.05 -18.74
CA PRO A 161 -1.47 18.34 -19.75
C PRO A 161 -0.92 19.20 -20.91
N LYS A 162 0.17 19.93 -20.74
CA LYS A 162 0.77 20.72 -21.83
C LYS A 162 1.41 19.87 -22.89
N THR A 163 2.05 18.80 -22.49
CA THR A 163 2.77 17.90 -23.39
C THR A 163 2.04 16.58 -23.65
N GLY A 164 1.06 16.25 -22.82
CA GLY A 164 0.39 14.95 -22.79
C GLY A 164 1.25 13.83 -22.21
N LYS A 165 2.50 14.13 -21.78
CA LYS A 165 3.45 13.12 -21.33
C LYS A 165 3.19 12.68 -19.90
N THR A 166 3.31 11.37 -19.67
CA THR A 166 3.34 10.82 -18.33
C THR A 166 4.67 11.17 -17.66
N LEU A 167 4.58 12.01 -16.60
CA LEU A 167 5.73 12.38 -15.77
C LEU A 167 6.09 11.28 -14.76
N TYR A 168 5.07 10.57 -14.29
CA TYR A 168 5.23 9.50 -13.31
C TYR A 168 4.17 8.42 -13.52
N LYS A 169 4.61 7.17 -13.40
CA LYS A 169 3.74 5.99 -13.43
C LYS A 169 4.11 5.06 -12.29
N ARG A 170 3.11 4.54 -11.59
CA ARG A 170 3.33 3.52 -10.57
C ARG A 170 2.18 2.55 -10.43
N ASN A 171 2.53 1.28 -10.28
CA ASN A 171 1.61 0.19 -10.00
C ASN A 171 1.55 -0.06 -8.50
N PHE A 172 0.36 -0.12 -7.95
CA PHE A 172 0.09 -0.49 -6.57
C PHE A 172 -0.73 -1.78 -6.55
N LYS A 173 -0.32 -2.68 -5.66
CA LYS A 173 -1.07 -3.90 -5.39
C LYS A 173 -1.16 -4.08 -3.89
N GLU A 174 -2.37 -3.95 -3.36
CA GLU A 174 -2.66 -4.15 -1.96
C GLU A 174 -3.66 -5.30 -1.80
N SER A 175 -3.44 -6.16 -0.80
CA SER A 175 -4.33 -7.27 -0.51
C SER A 175 -4.47 -7.45 0.99
N GLN A 176 -5.70 -7.77 1.43
CA GLN A 176 -5.99 -8.01 2.83
C GLN A 176 -7.04 -9.11 2.99
N GLY A 177 -6.78 -10.01 3.92
CA GLY A 177 -7.73 -11.04 4.34
C GLY A 177 -8.36 -10.69 5.69
N TYR A 178 -9.68 -10.80 5.77
CA TYR A 178 -10.43 -10.53 6.99
C TYR A 178 -11.00 -11.82 7.57
N LYS A 179 -10.87 -11.98 8.90
CA LYS A 179 -11.44 -13.12 9.64
C LYS A 179 -12.93 -12.97 9.84
N ASN A 180 -13.43 -11.73 9.88
CA ASN A 180 -14.84 -11.44 10.04
C ASN A 180 -15.56 -11.63 8.70
N PRO A 181 -16.48 -12.61 8.58
CA PRO A 181 -17.20 -12.84 7.33
C PRO A 181 -18.20 -11.72 6.99
N LYS A 182 -18.52 -10.85 7.95
CA LYS A 182 -19.40 -9.69 7.76
C LYS A 182 -18.64 -8.42 7.35
N GLN A 183 -17.32 -8.53 7.11
CA GLN A 183 -16.53 -7.39 6.66
C GLN A 183 -17.06 -6.92 5.31
N THR A 184 -17.41 -5.62 5.23
CA THR A 184 -17.95 -5.05 3.99
C THR A 184 -16.82 -4.77 2.98
N ALA A 185 -17.15 -4.89 1.70
CA ALA A 185 -16.24 -4.59 0.61
C ALA A 185 -15.78 -3.12 0.66
N HIS A 186 -16.68 -2.20 0.98
CA HIS A 186 -16.39 -0.77 1.09
C HIS A 186 -15.36 -0.45 2.19
N PHE A 187 -15.51 -1.05 3.38
CA PHE A 187 -14.50 -0.89 4.45
C PHE A 187 -13.13 -1.44 4.03
N ALA A 188 -13.12 -2.63 3.40
CA ALA A 188 -11.87 -3.23 2.93
C ALA A 188 -11.19 -2.38 1.85
N PHE A 189 -11.98 -1.74 0.97
CA PHE A 189 -11.47 -0.78 0.00
C PHE A 189 -10.75 0.39 0.69
N PHE A 190 -11.37 1.01 1.71
CA PHE A 190 -10.74 2.12 2.42
C PHE A 190 -9.44 1.72 3.12
N ASP A 191 -9.36 0.54 3.74
CA ASP A 191 -8.12 0.04 4.33
C ASP A 191 -7.01 -0.13 3.27
N LEU A 192 -7.36 -0.62 2.07
CA LEU A 192 -6.40 -0.83 0.99
C LEU A 192 -5.95 0.47 0.32
N ILE A 193 -6.88 1.42 0.05
CA ILE A 193 -6.51 2.70 -0.58
C ILE A 193 -5.68 3.58 0.35
N GLN A 194 -5.88 3.51 1.67
CA GLN A 194 -5.02 4.19 2.64
C GLN A 194 -3.57 3.69 2.57
N ARG A 195 -3.35 2.40 2.34
CA ARG A 195 -2.01 1.84 2.14
C ARG A 195 -1.38 2.31 0.83
N VAL A 196 -2.20 2.40 -0.22
CA VAL A 196 -1.77 3.00 -1.50
C VAL A 196 -1.36 4.45 -1.30
N LYS A 197 -2.20 5.25 -0.62
CA LYS A 197 -1.90 6.65 -0.29
C LYS A 197 -0.56 6.79 0.43
N ALA A 198 -0.36 6.04 1.50
CA ALA A 198 0.89 6.10 2.27
C ALA A 198 2.12 5.85 1.39
N LYS A 199 2.05 4.87 0.48
CA LYS A 199 3.12 4.56 -0.47
C LYS A 199 3.27 5.62 -1.57
N PHE A 200 2.17 6.22 -2.01
CA PHE A 200 2.16 7.27 -3.02
C PHE A 200 2.80 8.54 -2.49
N PHE A 201 2.32 9.05 -1.36
CA PHE A 201 2.85 10.28 -0.76
C PHE A 201 4.30 10.14 -0.30
N GLN A 202 4.68 9.00 0.27
CA GLN A 202 6.06 8.73 0.65
C GLN A 202 7.03 8.82 -0.54
N ASN A 203 6.58 8.51 -1.76
CA ASN A 203 7.46 8.52 -2.92
C ASN A 203 7.45 9.86 -3.68
N ILE A 204 6.37 10.60 -3.63
CA ILE A 204 6.20 11.83 -4.44
C ILE A 204 6.44 13.08 -3.61
N LEU A 205 5.86 13.15 -2.40
CA LEU A 205 5.91 14.34 -1.56
C LEU A 205 7.07 14.31 -0.56
N ALA A 206 7.34 13.14 0.01
CA ALA A 206 8.38 13.02 1.01
C ALA A 206 9.72 12.79 0.31
N GLY A 207 10.53 13.81 0.22
CA GLY A 207 11.95 13.68 -0.13
C GLY A 207 12.76 12.84 0.87
N ALA A 208 12.13 12.06 1.73
CA ALA A 208 12.78 11.24 2.74
C ALA A 208 12.52 9.74 2.49
N LYS A 209 13.59 8.99 2.28
CA LYS A 209 13.56 7.55 2.16
C LYS A 209 13.86 6.92 3.51
N ILE A 210 12.89 6.25 4.12
CA ILE A 210 13.11 5.53 5.37
C ILE A 210 13.85 4.23 5.06
N GLN A 211 15.06 4.07 5.59
CA GLN A 211 15.81 2.82 5.58
C GLN A 211 15.85 2.21 6.97
N GLU A 212 15.44 0.95 7.08
CA GLU A 212 15.63 0.19 8.30
C GLU A 212 16.99 -0.53 8.23
N ARG A 213 17.86 -0.29 9.21
CA ARG A 213 19.14 -0.98 9.36
C ARG A 213 19.20 -1.67 10.70
N TYR A 214 19.78 -2.86 10.71
CA TYR A 214 20.05 -3.62 11.91
C TYR A 214 21.54 -3.48 12.24
N LEU A 215 21.84 -2.94 13.42
CA LEU A 215 23.19 -2.92 13.96
C LEU A 215 23.35 -4.17 14.84
N ILE A 216 24.32 -5.00 14.50
CA ILE A 216 24.70 -6.14 15.30
C ILE A 216 25.79 -5.66 16.23
N SER A 217 25.51 -5.58 17.54
CA SER A 217 26.58 -5.37 18.54
C SER A 217 27.17 -6.73 18.88
N LYS A 218 28.50 -6.83 18.77
CA LYS A 218 29.28 -7.99 19.26
C LYS A 218 29.48 -7.88 20.76
#